data_047ad4ad7769e84ca11d753308f0536c
#
_entry.id   047ad4ad7769e84ca11d753308f0536c
#
_cell.length_a   1.000
_cell.length_b   1.000
_cell.length_c   1.000
_cell.angle_alpha   90.00
_cell.angle_beta   90.00
_cell.angle_gamma   90.00
#
_symmetry.space_group_name_H-M   'P 1'
#
loop_
_entity.id
_entity.type
_entity.pdbx_description
1 polymer ?
#
loop_
_entity_poly.entity_id
_entity_poly.type
_entity_poly.pdbx_seq_one_letter_code
_entity_poly.pdbx_strand_id
1 'polypeptide(L)'
;LILRFITKYNKLPNSSAIQIEYEQSDFSKANVEEVVDAIQSLSKQEDDVNEDWLLDSTEKWCKDRAVYLAIMESIQIIDGKTKDKAEGAIPDILSKALAVTFDTNVGHDYIENATERYEAYHRVEEKQSFDLEMFNTITKGGLPRKTLNIILAGTGVGKSLMMCHFAGAALQQGKNVLYITMEMAEEKIAERIDANLFDISLDDLENVTKPIFDSKIDSIRQKTQGKLVIKEYPTGSAHVAHFRALLNELKMKKNFAPDIIFIDYLNICASSRVRGLGGSINTYSFVKAIAEEIRGLAVEFNVPVWSATQVTREGFKSSDVDLTDTSESFGLPATADFMIAAISNDDLANKNQLMIKQLKNRYNDPERNKKFCIGVDRSYMRLFDLENATAGIISDSPPVASGDADYANLKH
;
A
#
# COMPACT_ATOMS: atom_id res chain seq x y z
N LEU A 1 13.40 35.24 0.96
CA LEU A 1 13.84 35.02 -0.40
C LEU A 1 13.33 33.69 -0.95
N ILE A 2 13.77 32.56 -0.39
CA ILE A 2 13.39 31.21 -0.83
C ILE A 2 11.86 31.04 -0.88
N LEU A 3 11.16 31.43 0.18
CA LEU A 3 9.69 31.33 0.23
C LEU A 3 9.02 32.19 -0.87
N ARG A 4 9.53 33.41 -1.12
CA ARG A 4 9.02 34.30 -2.16
C ARG A 4 9.24 33.70 -3.55
N PHE A 5 10.40 33.09 -3.79
CA PHE A 5 10.71 32.41 -5.04
C PHE A 5 9.80 31.19 -5.27
N ILE A 6 9.62 30.35 -4.23
CA ILE A 6 8.74 29.17 -4.31
C ILE A 6 7.30 29.58 -4.57
N THR A 7 6.79 30.60 -3.87
CA THR A 7 5.42 31.09 -4.09
C THR A 7 5.19 31.59 -5.51
N LYS A 8 6.24 32.18 -6.14
CA LYS A 8 6.15 32.77 -7.50
C LYS A 8 6.38 31.75 -8.62
N TYR A 9 7.31 30.83 -8.43
CA TYR A 9 7.77 29.92 -9.49
C TYR A 9 7.44 28.45 -9.23
N ASN A 10 6.93 28.12 -8.04
CA ASN A 10 6.60 26.77 -7.57
C ASN A 10 7.75 25.76 -7.77
N LYS A 11 9.00 26.23 -7.58
CA LYS A 11 10.25 25.46 -7.70
C LYS A 11 11.24 25.95 -6.65
N LEU A 12 12.14 25.04 -6.21
CA LEU A 12 13.26 25.42 -5.37
C LEU A 12 14.25 26.30 -6.18
N PRO A 13 14.71 27.43 -5.61
CA PRO A 13 15.74 28.22 -6.25
C PRO A 13 17.11 27.54 -6.14
N ASN A 14 17.90 27.60 -7.19
CA ASN A 14 19.32 27.30 -7.14
C ASN A 14 20.10 28.48 -6.53
N SER A 15 21.38 28.28 -6.21
CA SER A 15 22.23 29.30 -5.60
C SER A 15 22.27 30.60 -6.39
N SER A 16 22.32 30.52 -7.74
CA SER A 16 22.31 31.68 -8.62
C SER A 16 20.98 32.44 -8.58
N ALA A 17 19.84 31.72 -8.53
CA ALA A 17 18.53 32.34 -8.40
C ALA A 17 18.35 33.04 -7.04
N ILE A 18 18.86 32.45 -5.95
CA ILE A 18 18.84 33.08 -4.62
C ILE A 18 19.69 34.36 -4.63
N GLN A 19 20.84 34.35 -5.29
CA GLN A 19 21.73 35.51 -5.40
C GLN A 19 21.05 36.66 -6.16
N ILE A 20 20.42 36.37 -7.30
CA ILE A 20 19.69 37.37 -8.12
C ILE A 20 18.50 37.95 -7.33
N GLU A 21 17.70 37.12 -6.68
CA GLU A 21 16.56 37.56 -5.85
C GLU A 21 17.03 38.37 -4.64
N TYR A 22 18.22 38.08 -4.11
CA TYR A 22 18.84 38.86 -3.05
C TYR A 22 19.25 40.24 -3.54
N GLU A 23 19.94 40.35 -4.69
CA GLU A 23 20.37 41.61 -5.29
C GLU A 23 19.19 42.51 -5.66
N GLN A 24 18.03 41.92 -5.99
CA GLN A 24 16.81 42.66 -6.34
C GLN A 24 15.93 43.02 -5.12
N SER A 25 16.31 42.59 -3.90
CA SER A 25 15.50 42.81 -2.71
C SER A 25 16.05 43.97 -1.86
N ASP A 26 15.14 44.80 -1.33
CA ASP A 26 15.43 45.92 -0.37
C ASP A 26 15.77 45.37 1.03
N PHE A 27 16.81 44.56 1.18
CA PHE A 27 17.30 44.16 2.50
C PHE A 27 18.20 45.28 3.10
N SER A 28 17.98 45.62 4.36
CA SER A 28 18.87 46.55 5.08
C SER A 28 20.31 45.97 5.06
N LYS A 29 21.29 46.80 4.79
CA LYS A 29 22.71 46.43 4.61
C LYS A 29 23.37 45.70 5.82
N ALA A 30 22.64 45.49 6.90
CA ALA A 30 23.19 44.95 8.16
C ALA A 30 23.51 43.45 8.13
N ASN A 31 22.96 42.66 7.17
CA ASN A 31 23.13 41.18 7.13
C ASN A 31 23.67 40.67 5.82
N VAL A 32 24.31 41.50 5.00
CA VAL A 32 24.78 41.10 3.66
C VAL A 32 25.85 40.02 3.73
N GLU A 33 26.81 40.16 4.64
CA GLU A 33 27.92 39.19 4.81
C GLU A 33 27.41 37.83 5.26
N GLU A 34 26.51 37.78 6.25
CA GLU A 34 25.93 36.51 6.73
C GLU A 34 25.13 35.76 5.64
N VAL A 35 24.41 36.50 4.80
CA VAL A 35 23.63 35.90 3.69
C VAL A 35 24.56 35.40 2.59
N VAL A 36 25.60 36.15 2.24
CA VAL A 36 26.60 35.75 1.24
C VAL A 36 27.39 34.53 1.74
N ASP A 37 27.81 34.52 3.00
CA ASP A 37 28.49 33.38 3.61
C ASP A 37 27.61 32.14 3.66
N ALA A 38 26.32 32.29 3.95
CA ALA A 38 25.34 31.18 3.92
C ALA A 38 25.16 30.61 2.50
N ILE A 39 25.05 31.48 1.48
CA ILE A 39 24.95 31.05 0.07
C ILE A 39 26.22 30.35 -0.38
N GLN A 40 27.40 30.84 0.00
CA GLN A 40 28.68 30.22 -0.33
C GLN A 40 28.89 28.89 0.40
N SER A 41 28.42 28.78 1.62
CA SER A 41 28.49 27.51 2.37
C SER A 41 27.58 26.44 1.76
N LEU A 42 26.40 26.82 1.27
CA LEU A 42 25.48 25.91 0.55
C LEU A 42 26.07 25.42 -0.78
N SER A 43 26.86 26.24 -1.47
CA SER A 43 27.50 25.87 -2.76
C SER A 43 28.72 24.96 -2.61
N LYS A 44 29.26 24.78 -1.41
CA LYS A 44 30.45 23.97 -1.14
C LYS A 44 30.12 22.56 -0.61
N GLN A 45 28.89 22.28 -0.27
CA GLN A 45 28.46 20.95 0.16
C GLN A 45 28.00 20.14 -1.05
N GLU A 46 28.91 19.40 -1.66
CA GLU A 46 28.66 18.29 -2.58
C GLU A 46 28.36 16.99 -1.80
N ASP A 47 27.52 17.05 -0.78
CA ASP A 47 27.04 15.83 -0.15
C ASP A 47 25.83 15.31 -0.92
N ASP A 48 25.82 14.01 -1.16
CA ASP A 48 24.79 13.22 -1.83
C ASP A 48 23.48 13.23 -0.99
N VAL A 49 22.88 14.40 -0.91
CA VAL A 49 21.61 14.60 -0.19
C VAL A 49 20.51 14.02 -1.04
N ASN A 50 19.78 13.06 -0.51
CA ASN A 50 18.59 12.52 -1.17
C ASN A 50 17.62 13.67 -1.51
N GLU A 51 17.45 13.93 -2.80
CA GLU A 51 16.71 15.07 -3.33
C GLU A 51 15.24 15.05 -2.90
N ASP A 52 14.63 13.86 -2.88
CA ASP A 52 13.24 13.68 -2.43
C ASP A 52 13.07 14.02 -0.95
N TRP A 53 14.01 13.57 -0.10
CA TRP A 53 14.00 13.90 1.32
C TRP A 53 14.18 15.40 1.56
N LEU A 54 15.05 16.05 0.79
CA LEU A 54 15.28 17.49 0.88
C LEU A 54 14.02 18.27 0.47
N LEU A 55 13.35 17.85 -0.60
CA LEU A 55 12.09 18.44 -1.05
C LEU A 55 11.00 18.28 0.01
N ASP A 56 10.77 17.07 0.52
CA ASP A 56 9.77 16.79 1.54
C ASP A 56 10.03 17.59 2.84
N SER A 57 11.30 17.62 3.28
CA SER A 57 11.69 18.33 4.50
C SER A 57 11.54 19.85 4.34
N THR A 58 11.89 20.37 3.17
CA THR A 58 11.77 21.80 2.86
C THR A 58 10.30 22.19 2.72
N GLU A 59 9.48 21.38 2.06
CA GLU A 59 8.03 21.61 1.95
C GLU A 59 7.37 21.65 3.33
N LYS A 60 7.69 20.67 4.18
CA LYS A 60 7.18 20.62 5.54
C LYS A 60 7.56 21.89 6.33
N TRP A 61 8.83 22.27 6.26
CA TRP A 61 9.30 23.50 6.93
C TRP A 61 8.58 24.76 6.39
N CYS A 62 8.37 24.86 5.08
CA CYS A 62 7.65 25.97 4.47
C CYS A 62 6.19 26.02 4.92
N LYS A 63 5.51 24.88 4.99
CA LYS A 63 4.12 24.77 5.49
C LYS A 63 4.03 25.22 6.95
N ASP A 64 4.87 24.64 7.81
CA ASP A 64 4.89 24.95 9.24
C ASP A 64 5.19 26.46 9.46
N ARG A 65 6.13 27.02 8.70
CA ARG A 65 6.49 28.44 8.79
C ARG A 65 5.38 29.36 8.26
N ALA A 66 4.72 28.98 7.17
CA ALA A 66 3.59 29.75 6.63
C ALA A 66 2.44 29.82 7.62
N VAL A 67 2.09 28.70 8.25
CA VAL A 67 1.04 28.65 9.30
C VAL A 67 1.44 29.48 10.51
N TYR A 68 2.69 29.37 10.97
CA TYR A 68 3.18 30.18 12.09
C TYR A 68 3.05 31.69 11.81
N LEU A 69 3.49 32.13 10.63
CA LEU A 69 3.42 33.54 10.24
C LEU A 69 1.97 34.01 10.09
N ALA A 70 1.08 33.19 9.54
CA ALA A 70 -0.33 33.50 9.41
C ALA A 70 -1.03 33.66 10.76
N ILE A 71 -0.69 32.81 11.75
CA ILE A 71 -1.18 32.94 13.13
C ILE A 71 -0.66 34.21 13.76
N MET A 72 0.64 34.51 13.64
CA MET A 72 1.23 35.74 14.18
C MET A 72 0.59 36.99 13.58
N GLU A 73 0.35 37.01 12.27
CA GLU A 73 -0.34 38.08 11.57
C GLU A 73 -1.80 38.24 12.08
N SER A 74 -2.50 37.12 12.22
CA SER A 74 -3.87 37.08 12.72
C SER A 74 -3.96 37.68 14.14
N ILE A 75 -3.01 37.38 15.03
CA ILE A 75 -2.91 37.96 16.36
C ILE A 75 -2.69 39.47 16.29
N GLN A 76 -1.81 39.93 15.39
CA GLN A 76 -1.58 41.39 15.24
C GLN A 76 -2.81 42.13 14.74
N ILE A 77 -3.64 41.51 13.91
CA ILE A 77 -4.92 42.03 13.43
C ILE A 77 -5.91 42.17 14.63
N ILE A 78 -6.03 41.11 15.43
CA ILE A 78 -6.92 41.08 16.61
C ILE A 78 -6.47 42.11 17.65
N ASP A 79 -5.16 42.29 17.86
CA ASP A 79 -4.59 43.26 18.75
C ASP A 79 -4.70 44.73 18.24
N GLY A 80 -5.27 44.94 17.02
CA GLY A 80 -5.38 46.27 16.40
C GLY A 80 -4.05 46.91 16.02
N LYS A 81 -2.97 46.14 15.92
CA LYS A 81 -1.63 46.61 15.58
C LYS A 81 -1.43 46.84 14.08
N THR A 82 -2.30 46.27 13.24
CA THR A 82 -2.32 46.45 11.79
C THR A 82 -3.45 47.37 11.37
N LYS A 83 -3.11 48.53 10.80
CA LYS A 83 -4.12 49.54 10.38
C LYS A 83 -4.85 49.23 9.11
N ASP A 84 -4.28 48.32 8.30
CA ASP A 84 -4.73 48.07 6.90
C ASP A 84 -5.55 46.77 6.72
N LYS A 85 -5.71 45.95 7.76
CA LYS A 85 -6.42 44.68 7.69
C LYS A 85 -7.47 44.55 8.79
N ALA A 86 -8.69 44.21 8.39
CA ALA A 86 -9.78 43.90 9.30
C ALA A 86 -9.79 42.43 9.71
N GLU A 87 -10.45 42.07 10.84
CA GLU A 87 -10.60 40.70 11.32
C GLU A 87 -11.17 39.74 10.26
N GLY A 88 -12.02 40.23 9.34
CA GLY A 88 -12.56 39.46 8.23
C GLY A 88 -11.52 38.94 7.22
N ALA A 89 -10.26 39.44 7.30
CA ALA A 89 -9.16 38.95 6.45
C ALA A 89 -8.47 37.67 7.02
N ILE A 90 -8.68 37.35 8.30
CA ILE A 90 -8.03 36.23 8.99
C ILE A 90 -8.28 34.88 8.30
N PRO A 91 -9.52 34.52 7.91
CA PRO A 91 -9.76 33.25 7.19
C PRO A 91 -8.94 33.12 5.93
N ASP A 92 -8.83 34.19 5.13
CA ASP A 92 -8.06 34.17 3.88
C ASP A 92 -6.55 34.05 4.13
N ILE A 93 -6.03 34.69 5.16
CA ILE A 93 -4.61 34.60 5.57
C ILE A 93 -4.28 33.17 5.96
N LEU A 94 -5.11 32.54 6.80
CA LEU A 94 -4.92 31.14 7.21
C LEU A 94 -5.11 30.16 6.05
N SER A 95 -6.11 30.39 5.21
CA SER A 95 -6.35 29.56 4.03
C SER A 95 -5.16 29.57 3.06
N LYS A 96 -4.58 30.73 2.79
CA LYS A 96 -3.36 30.88 1.96
C LYS A 96 -2.16 30.16 2.57
N ALA A 97 -1.99 30.23 3.89
CA ALA A 97 -0.91 29.53 4.57
C ALA A 97 -1.05 27.99 4.49
N LEU A 98 -2.28 27.48 4.62
CA LEU A 98 -2.59 26.06 4.51
C LEU A 98 -2.48 25.54 3.06
N ALA A 99 -2.61 26.41 2.05
CA ALA A 99 -2.49 26.08 0.65
C ALA A 99 -1.03 26.02 0.15
N VAL A 100 -0.04 26.30 0.98
CA VAL A 100 1.37 26.19 0.60
C VAL A 100 1.71 24.73 0.33
N THR A 101 2.09 24.44 -0.91
CA THR A 101 2.51 23.10 -1.35
C THR A 101 3.53 23.21 -2.47
N PHE A 102 4.44 22.27 -2.55
CA PHE A 102 5.38 22.11 -3.67
C PHE A 102 4.81 21.21 -4.76
N ASP A 103 3.66 20.60 -4.52
CA ASP A 103 2.97 19.81 -5.51
C ASP A 103 2.49 20.73 -6.66
N THR A 104 3.08 20.55 -7.82
CA THR A 104 2.71 21.26 -9.03
C THR A 104 1.48 20.66 -9.70
N ASN A 105 1.09 19.46 -9.28
CA ASN A 105 -0.01 18.71 -9.87
C ASN A 105 -1.33 19.03 -9.17
N VAL A 106 -1.95 20.14 -9.53
CA VAL A 106 -3.25 20.58 -8.99
C VAL A 106 -4.42 19.78 -9.58
N GLY A 107 -4.11 18.67 -10.26
CA GLY A 107 -5.09 17.83 -10.92
C GLY A 107 -4.73 17.62 -12.40
N HIS A 108 -5.54 16.78 -13.05
CA HIS A 108 -5.35 16.46 -14.47
C HIS A 108 -6.37 17.23 -15.30
N ASP A 109 -5.91 18.21 -16.09
CA ASP A 109 -6.78 18.85 -17.07
C ASP A 109 -7.06 17.88 -18.21
N TYR A 110 -8.35 17.60 -18.41
CA TYR A 110 -8.76 16.56 -19.37
C TYR A 110 -8.39 16.90 -20.82
N ILE A 111 -8.41 18.15 -21.19
CA ILE A 111 -8.12 18.59 -22.56
C ILE A 111 -6.63 18.92 -22.73
N GLU A 112 -6.07 19.73 -21.83
CA GLU A 112 -4.69 20.20 -21.92
C GLU A 112 -3.68 19.06 -21.75
N ASN A 113 -3.94 18.11 -20.82
CA ASN A 113 -3.07 16.95 -20.60
C ASN A 113 -3.39 15.74 -21.50
N ALA A 114 -4.01 15.94 -22.66
CA ALA A 114 -4.37 14.84 -23.58
C ALA A 114 -3.15 14.04 -24.05
N THR A 115 -2.04 14.70 -24.33
CA THR A 115 -0.78 14.06 -24.75
C THR A 115 -0.19 13.21 -23.66
N GLU A 116 -0.08 13.73 -22.43
CA GLU A 116 0.41 12.98 -21.26
C GLU A 116 -0.46 11.74 -21.00
N ARG A 117 -1.76 11.86 -21.18
CA ARG A 117 -2.71 10.77 -21.02
C ARG A 117 -2.54 9.72 -22.11
N TYR A 118 -2.30 10.13 -23.37
CA TYR A 118 -1.99 9.20 -24.44
C TYR A 118 -0.71 8.41 -24.16
N GLU A 119 0.34 9.08 -23.71
CA GLU A 119 1.60 8.45 -23.29
C GLU A 119 1.38 7.49 -22.11
N ALA A 120 0.55 7.87 -21.13
CA ALA A 120 0.20 7.01 -19.99
C ALA A 120 -0.51 5.72 -20.44
N TYR A 121 -1.36 5.75 -21.48
CA TYR A 121 -2.01 4.56 -22.01
C TYR A 121 -1.04 3.58 -22.70
N HIS A 122 0.06 4.09 -23.22
CA HIS A 122 1.10 3.31 -23.91
C HIS A 122 2.30 2.98 -23.01
N ARG A 123 2.34 3.56 -21.82
CA ARG A 123 3.36 3.26 -20.82
C ARG A 123 3.07 1.90 -20.21
N VAL A 124 4.05 1.00 -20.24
CA VAL A 124 3.96 -0.27 -19.49
C VAL A 124 3.93 0.07 -18.00
N GLU A 125 2.77 -0.11 -17.38
CA GLU A 125 2.64 0.08 -15.93
C GLU A 125 3.49 -0.97 -15.21
N GLU A 126 4.40 -0.53 -14.34
CA GLU A 126 5.16 -1.42 -13.49
C GLU A 126 4.23 -2.04 -12.44
N LYS A 127 3.93 -3.32 -12.60
CA LYS A 127 3.11 -4.10 -11.68
C LYS A 127 3.97 -5.06 -10.87
N GLN A 128 3.52 -5.35 -9.66
CA GLN A 128 4.09 -6.43 -8.87
C GLN A 128 3.51 -7.76 -9.36
N SER A 129 4.30 -8.51 -10.13
CA SER A 129 3.90 -9.82 -10.64
C SER A 129 3.90 -10.89 -9.54
N PHE A 130 3.20 -11.99 -9.81
CA PHE A 130 3.21 -13.20 -8.98
C PHE A 130 4.10 -14.26 -9.62
N ASP A 131 4.52 -15.23 -8.83
CA ASP A 131 5.11 -16.48 -9.29
C ASP A 131 4.04 -17.53 -9.68
N LEU A 132 2.75 -17.17 -9.52
CA LEU A 132 1.58 -17.96 -9.88
C LEU A 132 0.93 -17.38 -11.13
N GLU A 133 0.87 -18.18 -12.21
CA GLU A 133 0.39 -17.73 -13.53
C GLU A 133 -1.08 -17.29 -13.52
N MET A 134 -1.92 -18.03 -12.77
CA MET A 134 -3.34 -17.69 -12.70
C MET A 134 -3.56 -16.31 -12.03
N PHE A 135 -2.77 -15.96 -11.00
CA PHE A 135 -2.83 -14.64 -10.38
C PHE A 135 -2.39 -13.52 -11.34
N ASN A 136 -1.35 -13.76 -12.14
CA ASN A 136 -0.95 -12.83 -13.20
C ASN A 136 -2.04 -12.65 -14.25
N THR A 137 -2.71 -13.74 -14.64
CA THR A 137 -3.81 -13.72 -15.61
C THR A 137 -4.99 -12.86 -15.12
N ILE A 138 -5.45 -13.07 -13.89
CA ILE A 138 -6.60 -12.32 -13.35
C ILE A 138 -6.29 -10.86 -13.01
N THR A 139 -5.02 -10.50 -12.80
CA THR A 139 -4.56 -9.14 -12.51
C THR A 139 -3.93 -8.43 -13.72
N LYS A 140 -3.94 -9.07 -14.89
CA LYS A 140 -3.27 -8.56 -16.12
C LYS A 140 -1.79 -8.23 -15.87
N GLY A 141 -1.07 -9.19 -15.30
CA GLY A 141 0.38 -9.14 -15.10
C GLY A 141 0.83 -8.70 -13.70
N GLY A 142 -0.07 -8.56 -12.73
CA GLY A 142 0.30 -8.27 -11.35
C GLY A 142 -0.49 -7.13 -10.71
N LEU A 143 -0.07 -6.74 -9.52
CA LEU A 143 -0.72 -5.68 -8.74
C LEU A 143 -0.18 -4.31 -9.13
N PRO A 144 -1.06 -3.35 -9.45
CA PRO A 144 -0.68 -1.96 -9.63
C PRO A 144 -0.23 -1.31 -8.31
N ARG A 145 0.57 -0.26 -8.40
CA ARG A 145 0.89 0.60 -7.25
C ARG A 145 -0.35 1.30 -6.70
N LYS A 146 -0.30 1.80 -5.46
CA LYS A 146 -1.38 2.56 -4.79
C LYS A 146 -2.66 1.75 -4.54
N THR A 147 -2.56 0.45 -4.33
CA THR A 147 -3.71 -0.45 -4.20
C THR A 147 -3.74 -1.19 -2.87
N LEU A 148 -4.96 -1.49 -2.42
CA LEU A 148 -5.23 -2.35 -1.26
C LEU A 148 -5.81 -3.68 -1.74
N ASN A 149 -5.14 -4.77 -1.41
CA ASN A 149 -5.46 -6.13 -1.83
C ASN A 149 -5.77 -6.97 -0.59
N ILE A 150 -6.85 -7.74 -0.60
CA ILE A 150 -7.35 -8.44 0.58
C ILE A 150 -7.54 -9.92 0.31
N ILE A 151 -7.04 -10.74 1.22
CA ILE A 151 -7.33 -12.19 1.30
C ILE A 151 -8.40 -12.41 2.35
N LEU A 152 -9.55 -12.93 1.95
CA LEU A 152 -10.59 -13.40 2.84
C LEU A 152 -10.43 -14.90 3.03
N ALA A 153 -10.29 -15.39 4.27
CA ALA A 153 -10.22 -16.81 4.52
C ALA A 153 -10.64 -17.16 5.96
N GLY A 154 -11.11 -18.37 6.16
CA GLY A 154 -11.36 -18.91 7.48
C GLY A 154 -10.10 -19.10 8.31
N THR A 155 -10.27 -19.34 9.60
CA THR A 155 -9.15 -19.68 10.49
C THR A 155 -8.51 -21.00 10.04
N GLY A 156 -7.17 -21.02 9.94
CA GLY A 156 -6.43 -22.21 9.53
C GLY A 156 -6.45 -22.54 8.03
N VAL A 157 -7.21 -21.82 7.22
CA VAL A 157 -7.27 -22.06 5.75
C VAL A 157 -5.93 -21.72 5.07
N GLY A 158 -5.23 -20.68 5.51
CA GLY A 158 -3.90 -20.35 4.95
C GLY A 158 -3.67 -18.88 4.64
N LYS A 159 -4.32 -17.92 5.32
CA LYS A 159 -4.08 -16.48 5.16
C LYS A 159 -2.60 -16.11 5.24
N SER A 160 -1.96 -16.41 6.37
CA SER A 160 -0.55 -16.10 6.59
C SER A 160 0.37 -16.92 5.68
N LEU A 161 -0.04 -18.16 5.30
CA LEU A 161 0.70 -18.95 4.32
C LEU A 161 0.75 -18.24 2.97
N MET A 162 -0.39 -17.76 2.46
CA MET A 162 -0.46 -17.03 1.20
C MET A 162 0.37 -15.74 1.26
N MET A 163 0.27 -14.99 2.37
CA MET A 163 1.02 -13.76 2.54
C MET A 163 2.53 -14.01 2.65
N CYS A 164 2.98 -15.05 3.37
CA CYS A 164 4.39 -15.44 3.43
C CYS A 164 4.92 -15.90 2.08
N HIS A 165 4.13 -16.69 1.33
CA HIS A 165 4.49 -17.12 -0.02
C HIS A 165 4.66 -15.92 -0.97
N PHE A 166 3.68 -15.00 -1.03
CA PHE A 166 3.77 -13.81 -1.88
C PHE A 166 4.92 -12.89 -1.47
N ALA A 167 5.22 -12.78 -0.17
CA ALA A 167 6.36 -12.01 0.32
C ALA A 167 7.69 -12.61 -0.12
N GLY A 168 7.84 -13.94 -0.03
CA GLY A 168 8.99 -14.67 -0.51
C GLY A 168 9.18 -14.57 -2.03
N ALA A 169 8.10 -14.72 -2.80
CA ALA A 169 8.11 -14.58 -4.25
C ALA A 169 8.51 -13.16 -4.68
N ALA A 170 7.98 -12.12 -4.02
CA ALA A 170 8.37 -10.75 -4.29
C ALA A 170 9.86 -10.49 -3.99
N LEU A 171 10.38 -11.03 -2.88
CA LEU A 171 11.81 -10.95 -2.55
C LEU A 171 12.68 -11.62 -3.63
N GLN A 172 12.30 -12.80 -4.12
CA GLN A 172 13.02 -13.49 -5.19
C GLN A 172 13.02 -12.72 -6.51
N GLN A 173 11.98 -11.92 -6.75
CA GLN A 173 11.89 -11.02 -7.91
C GLN A 173 12.71 -9.72 -7.75
N GLY A 174 13.51 -9.60 -6.68
CA GLY A 174 14.36 -8.43 -6.43
C GLY A 174 13.64 -7.26 -5.78
N LYS A 175 12.42 -7.44 -5.26
CA LYS A 175 11.64 -6.37 -4.65
C LYS A 175 11.96 -6.19 -3.17
N ASN A 176 11.87 -4.96 -2.70
CA ASN A 176 11.92 -4.63 -1.29
C ASN A 176 10.56 -4.90 -0.64
N VAL A 177 10.52 -5.77 0.34
CA VAL A 177 9.32 -6.24 0.99
C VAL A 177 9.28 -5.78 2.44
N LEU A 178 8.19 -5.15 2.86
CA LEU A 178 7.90 -4.89 4.27
C LEU A 178 6.74 -5.79 4.72
N TYR A 179 7.00 -6.64 5.71
CA TYR A 179 5.97 -7.47 6.34
C TYR A 179 5.71 -7.00 7.76
N ILE A 180 4.50 -6.55 8.02
CA ILE A 180 4.04 -6.13 9.35
C ILE A 180 3.14 -7.23 9.91
N THR A 181 3.51 -7.76 11.06
CA THR A 181 2.71 -8.78 11.76
C THR A 181 2.18 -8.23 13.09
N MET A 182 0.96 -8.57 13.42
CA MET A 182 0.33 -8.29 14.72
C MET A 182 -0.30 -9.54 15.33
N GLU A 183 -0.18 -10.69 14.64
CA GLU A 183 -0.70 -11.98 15.09
C GLU A 183 0.43 -12.90 15.58
N MET A 184 1.56 -12.87 14.90
CA MET A 184 2.68 -13.78 15.16
C MET A 184 3.97 -12.98 15.37
N ALA A 185 4.91 -13.59 16.12
CA ALA A 185 6.26 -13.05 16.29
C ALA A 185 6.99 -12.93 14.94
N GLU A 186 7.88 -11.94 14.83
CA GLU A 186 8.63 -11.68 13.57
C GLU A 186 9.51 -12.87 13.19
N GLU A 187 10.05 -13.60 14.16
CA GLU A 187 10.84 -14.82 13.94
C GLU A 187 9.99 -15.97 13.37
N LYS A 188 8.71 -16.06 13.78
CA LYS A 188 7.79 -17.08 13.24
C LYS A 188 7.33 -16.78 11.81
N ILE A 189 7.25 -15.52 11.44
CA ILE A 189 7.04 -15.12 10.04
C ILE A 189 8.30 -15.42 9.22
N ALA A 190 9.49 -15.11 9.76
CA ALA A 190 10.76 -15.42 9.10
C ALA A 190 10.91 -16.93 8.87
N GLU A 191 10.65 -17.77 9.88
CA GLU A 191 10.68 -19.24 9.80
C GLU A 191 9.78 -19.76 8.65
N ARG A 192 8.59 -19.21 8.49
CA ARG A 192 7.66 -19.58 7.41
C ARG A 192 8.16 -19.19 6.03
N ILE A 193 8.78 -18.02 5.92
CA ILE A 193 9.40 -17.54 4.68
C ILE A 193 10.66 -18.36 4.38
N ASP A 194 11.45 -18.69 5.39
CA ASP A 194 12.64 -19.54 5.25
C ASP A 194 12.26 -20.95 4.76
N ALA A 195 11.21 -21.55 5.29
CA ALA A 195 10.71 -22.86 4.82
C ALA A 195 10.45 -22.83 3.31
N ASN A 196 9.83 -21.76 2.82
CA ASN A 196 9.55 -21.56 1.40
C ASN A 196 10.83 -21.35 0.59
N LEU A 197 11.67 -20.41 1.00
CA LEU A 197 12.84 -19.98 0.23
C LEU A 197 13.99 -21.00 0.26
N PHE A 198 14.15 -21.72 1.37
CA PHE A 198 15.20 -22.73 1.52
C PHE A 198 14.83 -24.07 0.93
N ASP A 199 13.54 -24.29 0.62
CA ASP A 199 13.03 -25.59 0.23
C ASP A 199 13.30 -26.63 1.33
N ILE A 200 12.91 -26.30 2.56
CA ILE A 200 13.04 -27.12 3.78
C ILE A 200 11.71 -27.06 4.50
N SER A 201 11.21 -28.21 4.98
CA SER A 201 9.95 -28.22 5.73
C SER A 201 10.07 -27.48 7.05
N LEU A 202 8.95 -26.95 7.56
CA LEU A 202 8.92 -26.29 8.88
C LEU A 202 9.45 -27.20 10.00
N ASP A 203 9.12 -28.49 9.94
CA ASP A 203 9.56 -29.48 10.93
C ASP A 203 11.08 -29.75 10.86
N ASP A 204 11.67 -29.65 9.65
CA ASP A 204 13.11 -29.89 9.46
C ASP A 204 13.96 -28.64 9.72
N LEU A 205 13.38 -27.44 9.71
CA LEU A 205 14.13 -26.20 9.94
C LEU A 205 14.83 -26.17 11.30
N GLU A 206 14.24 -26.78 12.34
CA GLU A 206 14.85 -26.88 13.67
C GLU A 206 16.14 -27.70 13.67
N ASN A 207 16.29 -28.60 12.71
CA ASN A 207 17.45 -29.48 12.57
C ASN A 207 18.54 -28.93 11.64
N VAL A 208 18.30 -27.78 11.00
CA VAL A 208 19.25 -27.16 10.07
C VAL A 208 20.47 -26.64 10.81
N THR A 209 21.64 -27.16 10.43
CA THR A 209 22.90 -26.70 11.02
C THR A 209 23.28 -25.30 10.54
N LYS A 210 23.99 -24.53 11.36
CA LYS A 210 24.40 -23.16 11.04
C LYS A 210 25.09 -23.02 9.67
N PRO A 211 26.05 -23.91 9.26
CA PRO A 211 26.66 -23.83 7.93
C PRO A 211 25.68 -24.01 6.78
N ILE A 212 24.67 -24.89 6.93
CA ILE A 212 23.63 -25.08 5.91
C ILE A 212 22.76 -23.85 5.84
N PHE A 213 22.34 -23.30 6.97
CA PHE A 213 21.56 -22.07 7.05
C PHE A 213 22.28 -20.92 6.33
N ASP A 214 23.56 -20.68 6.67
CA ASP A 214 24.35 -19.61 6.06
C ASP A 214 24.48 -19.79 4.55
N SER A 215 24.71 -21.03 4.09
CA SER A 215 24.76 -21.36 2.64
C SER A 215 23.45 -21.06 1.92
N LYS A 216 22.30 -21.34 2.56
CA LYS A 216 20.97 -21.01 1.99
C LYS A 216 20.76 -19.49 1.91
N ILE A 217 21.11 -18.74 2.96
CA ILE A 217 21.05 -17.28 2.96
C ILE A 217 21.96 -16.69 1.88
N ASP A 218 23.18 -17.20 1.73
CA ASP A 218 24.09 -16.72 0.69
C ASP A 218 23.57 -17.03 -0.73
N SER A 219 22.93 -18.18 -0.92
CA SER A 219 22.26 -18.49 -2.18
C SER A 219 21.12 -17.53 -2.51
N ILE A 220 20.31 -17.13 -1.52
CA ILE A 220 19.26 -16.11 -1.70
C ILE A 220 19.91 -14.77 -2.02
N ARG A 221 20.93 -14.35 -1.24
CA ARG A 221 21.64 -13.08 -1.45
C ARG A 221 22.25 -12.95 -2.85
N GLN A 222 22.68 -14.06 -3.45
CA GLN A 222 23.18 -14.07 -4.82
C GLN A 222 22.09 -13.97 -5.88
N LYS A 223 20.86 -14.40 -5.56
CA LYS A 223 19.74 -14.43 -6.50
C LYS A 223 18.90 -13.17 -6.51
N THR A 224 18.89 -12.41 -5.42
CA THR A 224 18.09 -11.20 -5.30
C THR A 224 18.88 -10.03 -4.74
N GLN A 225 18.56 -8.82 -5.23
CA GLN A 225 18.98 -7.55 -4.63
C GLN A 225 17.92 -6.97 -3.70
N GLY A 226 16.72 -7.57 -3.68
CA GLY A 226 15.64 -7.20 -2.81
C GLY A 226 15.98 -7.38 -1.33
N LYS A 227 15.28 -6.68 -0.49
CA LYS A 227 15.38 -6.79 0.97
C LYS A 227 14.01 -7.10 1.56
N LEU A 228 13.97 -7.95 2.57
CA LEU A 228 12.79 -8.22 3.37
C LEU A 228 12.99 -7.69 4.78
N VAL A 229 12.08 -6.85 5.24
CA VAL A 229 12.00 -6.37 6.63
C VAL A 229 10.71 -6.89 7.23
N ILE A 230 10.80 -7.61 8.34
CA ILE A 230 9.65 -8.07 9.12
C ILE A 230 9.60 -7.22 10.38
N LYS A 231 8.42 -6.72 10.74
CA LYS A 231 8.19 -5.92 11.94
C LYS A 231 6.96 -6.39 12.68
N GLU A 232 7.17 -6.78 13.93
CA GLU A 232 6.11 -7.13 14.85
C GLU A 232 5.57 -5.90 15.59
N TYR A 233 4.26 -5.87 15.77
CA TYR A 233 3.56 -4.98 16.71
C TYR A 233 2.61 -5.79 17.57
N PRO A 234 2.41 -5.43 18.85
CA PRO A 234 1.42 -6.09 19.69
C PRO A 234 0.00 -5.95 19.09
N THR A 235 -0.79 -7.00 19.20
CA THR A 235 -2.18 -7.05 18.72
C THR A 235 -2.99 -5.85 19.22
N GLY A 236 -3.69 -5.17 18.33
CA GLY A 236 -4.54 -4.03 18.63
C GLY A 236 -3.81 -2.74 19.01
N SER A 237 -2.47 -2.69 18.97
CA SER A 237 -1.69 -1.52 19.38
C SER A 237 -1.32 -0.60 18.22
N ALA A 238 -1.14 -1.13 17.01
CA ALA A 238 -0.65 -0.38 15.88
C ALA A 238 -1.77 0.07 14.93
N HIS A 239 -1.66 1.29 14.46
CA HIS A 239 -2.51 1.91 13.44
C HIS A 239 -1.62 2.56 12.37
N VAL A 240 -2.23 3.08 11.30
CA VAL A 240 -1.51 3.63 10.13
C VAL A 240 -0.46 4.68 10.47
N ALA A 241 -0.64 5.49 11.52
CA ALA A 241 0.40 6.46 11.92
C ALA A 241 1.69 5.75 12.41
N HIS A 242 1.60 4.59 13.07
CA HIS A 242 2.77 3.80 13.44
C HIS A 242 3.45 3.21 12.19
N PHE A 243 2.66 2.74 11.22
CA PHE A 243 3.20 2.22 9.94
C PHE A 243 3.90 3.31 9.14
N ARG A 244 3.32 4.52 9.09
CA ARG A 244 3.95 5.70 8.47
C ARG A 244 5.27 6.06 9.15
N ALA A 245 5.29 6.09 10.48
CA ALA A 245 6.51 6.34 11.24
C ALA A 245 7.60 5.28 10.96
N LEU A 246 7.22 3.99 10.91
CA LEU A 246 8.13 2.90 10.54
C LEU A 246 8.71 3.08 9.13
N LEU A 247 7.86 3.39 8.14
CA LEU A 247 8.29 3.59 6.75
C LEU A 247 9.29 4.75 6.63
N ASN A 248 9.03 5.86 7.32
CA ASN A 248 9.95 7.00 7.36
C ASN A 248 11.27 6.63 8.08
N GLU A 249 11.20 5.89 9.18
CA GLU A 249 12.38 5.41 9.90
C GLU A 249 13.25 4.47 9.06
N LEU A 250 12.62 3.52 8.34
CA LEU A 250 13.30 2.61 7.43
C LEU A 250 13.96 3.37 6.27
N LYS A 251 13.28 4.36 5.70
CA LYS A 251 13.85 5.23 4.66
C LYS A 251 15.08 5.97 5.18
N MET A 252 14.99 6.62 6.35
CA MET A 252 16.08 7.41 6.92
C MET A 252 17.27 6.58 7.43
N LYS A 253 16.99 5.49 8.17
CA LYS A 253 18.06 4.75 8.87
C LYS A 253 18.68 3.62 8.04
N LYS A 254 17.91 3.03 7.12
CA LYS A 254 18.33 1.85 6.36
C LYS A 254 18.35 2.09 4.85
N ASN A 255 18.04 3.30 4.39
CA ASN A 255 17.80 3.62 2.97
C ASN A 255 16.89 2.54 2.32
N PHE A 256 15.80 2.22 3.02
CA PHE A 256 14.88 1.16 2.61
C PHE A 256 13.52 1.77 2.30
N ALA A 257 13.09 1.63 1.06
CA ALA A 257 11.74 1.93 0.61
C ALA A 257 11.12 0.63 0.09
N PRO A 258 9.97 0.17 0.61
CA PRO A 258 9.35 -1.05 0.14
C PRO A 258 8.69 -0.85 -1.23
N ASP A 259 8.76 -1.88 -2.07
CA ASP A 259 7.98 -2.00 -3.31
C ASP A 259 6.61 -2.63 -3.05
N ILE A 260 6.46 -3.35 -1.95
CA ILE A 260 5.22 -4.00 -1.53
C ILE A 260 5.18 -4.12 0.01
N ILE A 261 3.98 -3.98 0.58
CA ILE A 261 3.75 -4.08 2.02
C ILE A 261 2.73 -5.18 2.31
N PHE A 262 3.02 -6.02 3.31
CA PHE A 262 2.10 -7.01 3.88
C PHE A 262 1.73 -6.60 5.30
N ILE A 263 0.43 -6.66 5.65
CA ILE A 263 -0.10 -6.35 6.99
C ILE A 263 -0.96 -7.52 7.47
N ASP A 264 -0.45 -8.31 8.39
CA ASP A 264 -1.07 -9.54 8.88
C ASP A 264 -1.63 -9.32 10.30
N TYR A 265 -2.94 -9.10 10.47
CA TYR A 265 -4.02 -8.91 9.51
C TYR A 265 -4.92 -7.73 9.92
N LEU A 266 -5.78 -7.29 9.03
CA LEU A 266 -6.50 -6.02 9.11
C LEU A 266 -7.36 -5.87 10.38
N ASN A 267 -8.12 -6.90 10.77
CA ASN A 267 -9.07 -6.81 11.88
C ASN A 267 -8.43 -6.61 13.26
N ILE A 268 -7.12 -6.88 13.39
CA ILE A 268 -6.37 -6.69 14.65
C ILE A 268 -5.54 -5.39 14.65
N CYS A 269 -5.64 -4.58 13.57
CA CYS A 269 -5.11 -3.23 13.57
C CYS A 269 -5.95 -2.32 14.47
N ALA A 270 -5.34 -1.28 15.03
CA ALA A 270 -6.05 -0.16 15.60
C ALA A 270 -6.43 0.86 14.52
N SER A 271 -7.44 1.71 14.78
CA SER A 271 -7.75 2.86 13.93
C SER A 271 -7.41 4.16 14.64
N SER A 272 -6.80 5.09 13.91
CA SER A 272 -6.50 6.43 14.42
C SER A 272 -7.75 7.30 14.56
N ARG A 273 -8.80 7.03 13.77
CA ARG A 273 -10.06 7.81 13.71
C ARG A 273 -11.03 7.45 14.83
N VAL A 274 -10.90 6.27 15.42
CA VAL A 274 -11.89 5.68 16.33
C VAL A 274 -11.50 5.87 17.81
N ARG A 275 -10.31 6.36 18.11
CA ARG A 275 -9.88 6.72 19.47
C ARG A 275 -10.65 7.97 19.94
N GLY A 276 -11.63 7.78 20.81
CA GLY A 276 -12.31 8.90 21.49
C GLY A 276 -13.82 9.03 21.26
N LEU A 277 -14.41 8.23 20.40
CA LEU A 277 -15.86 8.15 20.30
C LEU A 277 -16.39 7.22 21.41
N GLY A 278 -16.74 7.78 22.55
CA GLY A 278 -17.40 7.09 23.67
C GLY A 278 -18.79 6.63 23.25
N GLY A 279 -18.88 5.48 22.57
CA GLY A 279 -20.12 4.87 22.14
C GLY A 279 -19.84 3.44 21.61
N SER A 280 -20.83 2.59 21.55
CA SER A 280 -20.75 1.27 20.93
C SER A 280 -20.42 1.44 19.44
N ILE A 281 -19.13 1.32 19.11
CA ILE A 281 -18.68 1.40 17.71
C ILE A 281 -19.06 0.08 17.06
N ASN A 282 -19.84 0.15 15.98
CA ASN A 282 -20.11 -1.01 15.17
C ASN A 282 -18.82 -1.51 14.52
N THR A 283 -18.49 -2.77 14.71
CA THR A 283 -17.30 -3.46 14.19
C THR A 283 -17.12 -3.21 12.69
N TYR A 284 -18.21 -3.08 11.95
CA TYR A 284 -18.25 -2.69 10.55
C TYR A 284 -17.56 -1.34 10.26
N SER A 285 -17.96 -0.30 10.97
CA SER A 285 -17.38 1.04 10.77
C SER A 285 -15.91 1.07 11.18
N PHE A 286 -15.53 0.24 12.14
CA PHE A 286 -14.15 0.11 12.61
C PHE A 286 -13.25 -0.50 11.54
N VAL A 287 -13.62 -1.66 10.98
CA VAL A 287 -12.84 -2.36 9.95
C VAL A 287 -12.77 -1.53 8.66
N LYS A 288 -13.87 -0.87 8.29
CA LYS A 288 -13.90 0.06 7.16
C LYS A 288 -12.91 1.21 7.36
N ALA A 289 -12.88 1.84 8.54
CA ALA A 289 -11.96 2.92 8.84
C ALA A 289 -10.49 2.48 8.71
N ILE A 290 -10.15 1.29 9.25
CA ILE A 290 -8.81 0.71 9.11
C ILE A 290 -8.46 0.49 7.62
N ALA A 291 -9.38 -0.09 6.84
CA ALA A 291 -9.15 -0.33 5.42
C ALA A 291 -8.92 0.97 4.64
N GLU A 292 -9.70 2.02 4.92
CA GLU A 292 -9.53 3.35 4.33
C GLU A 292 -8.18 3.97 4.72
N GLU A 293 -7.77 3.84 5.99
CA GLU A 293 -6.47 4.32 6.47
C GLU A 293 -5.31 3.59 5.78
N ILE A 294 -5.38 2.26 5.66
CA ILE A 294 -4.34 1.45 4.99
C ILE A 294 -4.31 1.76 3.49
N ARG A 295 -5.48 1.92 2.85
CA ARG A 295 -5.53 2.32 1.44
C ARG A 295 -4.93 3.71 1.23
N GLY A 296 -5.17 4.64 2.16
CA GLY A 296 -4.52 5.96 2.17
C GLY A 296 -2.99 5.83 2.23
N LEU A 297 -2.47 4.93 3.08
CA LEU A 297 -1.03 4.64 3.17
C LEU A 297 -0.46 4.09 1.85
N ALA A 298 -1.19 3.17 1.19
CA ALA A 298 -0.79 2.63 -0.11
C ALA A 298 -0.64 3.71 -1.18
N VAL A 299 -1.56 4.69 -1.18
CA VAL A 299 -1.51 5.85 -2.11
C VAL A 299 -0.36 6.78 -1.76
N GLU A 300 -0.17 7.11 -0.47
CA GLU A 300 0.86 8.01 0.04
C GLU A 300 2.28 7.51 -0.29
N PHE A 301 2.54 6.22 -0.09
CA PHE A 301 3.85 5.61 -0.34
C PHE A 301 3.99 4.99 -1.73
N ASN A 302 2.96 5.11 -2.58
CA ASN A 302 2.95 4.62 -3.95
C ASN A 302 3.30 3.12 -4.08
N VAL A 303 2.72 2.28 -3.22
CA VAL A 303 2.99 0.84 -3.15
C VAL A 303 1.70 0.02 -3.11
N PRO A 304 1.66 -1.23 -3.63
CA PRO A 304 0.60 -2.16 -3.34
C PRO A 304 0.71 -2.65 -1.89
N VAL A 305 -0.43 -2.78 -1.22
CA VAL A 305 -0.54 -3.34 0.12
C VAL A 305 -1.40 -4.59 0.09
N TRP A 306 -0.91 -5.68 0.68
CA TRP A 306 -1.68 -6.87 1.01
C TRP A 306 -2.10 -6.86 2.47
N SER A 307 -3.33 -7.23 2.73
CA SER A 307 -3.78 -7.59 4.06
C SER A 307 -4.76 -8.77 4.00
N ALA A 308 -5.17 -9.26 5.14
CA ALA A 308 -6.13 -10.34 5.23
C ALA A 308 -7.29 -9.97 6.15
N THR A 309 -8.39 -10.69 6.00
CA THR A 309 -9.55 -10.63 6.90
C THR A 309 -10.13 -12.03 7.10
N GLN A 310 -10.91 -12.20 8.15
CA GLN A 310 -11.54 -13.48 8.46
C GLN A 310 -12.97 -13.56 7.95
N VAL A 311 -13.41 -14.75 7.60
CA VAL A 311 -14.81 -15.07 7.26
C VAL A 311 -15.65 -15.12 8.55
N THR A 312 -16.94 -14.79 8.49
CA THR A 312 -17.89 -15.02 9.58
C THR A 312 -18.02 -16.51 9.92
N ARG A 313 -18.53 -16.82 11.12
CA ARG A 313 -18.81 -18.21 11.50
C ARG A 313 -19.84 -18.89 10.60
N GLU A 314 -20.75 -18.14 10.01
CA GLU A 314 -21.76 -18.62 9.06
C GLU A 314 -21.14 -18.87 7.68
N GLY A 315 -20.34 -17.96 7.17
CA GLY A 315 -19.61 -18.12 5.91
C GLY A 315 -18.57 -19.26 5.96
N PHE A 316 -18.04 -19.61 7.14
CA PHE A 316 -17.12 -20.76 7.31
C PHE A 316 -17.78 -22.11 7.00
N LYS A 317 -19.09 -22.24 7.16
CA LYS A 317 -19.86 -23.46 6.87
C LYS A 317 -20.33 -23.55 5.43
N SER A 318 -20.24 -22.45 4.69
CA SER A 318 -20.65 -22.36 3.29
C SER A 318 -19.54 -22.93 2.39
N SER A 319 -19.92 -23.81 1.47
CA SER A 319 -19.02 -24.29 0.40
C SER A 319 -18.76 -23.18 -0.65
N ASP A 320 -19.52 -22.10 -0.61
CA ASP A 320 -19.39 -20.94 -1.50
C ASP A 320 -19.36 -19.64 -0.69
N VAL A 321 -18.17 -19.09 -0.51
CA VAL A 321 -17.93 -17.84 0.23
C VAL A 321 -18.19 -16.66 -0.70
N ASP A 322 -18.98 -15.69 -0.24
CA ASP A 322 -19.28 -14.46 -1.01
C ASP A 322 -18.91 -13.19 -0.23
N LEU A 323 -19.09 -12.01 -0.84
CA LEU A 323 -18.82 -10.70 -0.23
C LEU A 323 -19.62 -10.48 1.06
N THR A 324 -20.79 -11.12 1.18
CA THR A 324 -21.65 -11.09 2.37
C THR A 324 -21.08 -11.87 3.56
N ASP A 325 -20.17 -12.80 3.31
CA ASP A 325 -19.55 -13.67 4.33
C ASP A 325 -18.31 -13.03 4.99
N THR A 326 -17.96 -11.81 4.62
CA THR A 326 -16.95 -11.06 5.36
C THR A 326 -17.44 -10.84 6.78
N SER A 327 -16.60 -11.16 7.77
CA SER A 327 -16.97 -11.16 9.20
C SER A 327 -17.58 -9.86 9.69
N GLU A 328 -17.50 -8.79 8.88
CA GLU A 328 -17.87 -7.44 9.28
C GLU A 328 -18.31 -6.57 8.09
N SER A 329 -19.02 -7.19 7.08
CA SER A 329 -19.86 -6.48 6.11
C SER A 329 -19.23 -5.71 4.93
N PHE A 330 -20.09 -5.12 4.09
CA PHE A 330 -19.86 -4.48 2.79
C PHE A 330 -18.82 -3.34 2.73
N GLY A 331 -18.33 -2.82 3.87
CA GLY A 331 -17.39 -1.70 3.89
C GLY A 331 -15.99 -2.05 3.39
N LEU A 332 -15.50 -3.23 3.70
CA LEU A 332 -14.18 -3.69 3.25
C LEU A 332 -14.14 -3.94 1.73
N PRO A 333 -15.11 -4.67 1.13
CA PRO A 333 -15.21 -4.79 -0.31
C PRO A 333 -15.34 -3.45 -1.04
N ALA A 334 -16.01 -2.46 -0.45
CA ALA A 334 -16.12 -1.13 -1.06
C ALA A 334 -14.76 -0.43 -1.18
N THR A 335 -13.88 -0.61 -0.18
CA THR A 335 -12.59 0.07 -0.07
C THR A 335 -11.47 -0.65 -0.82
N ALA A 336 -11.39 -1.99 -0.77
CA ALA A 336 -10.36 -2.77 -1.44
C ALA A 336 -10.39 -2.61 -2.97
N ASP A 337 -9.22 -2.69 -3.62
CA ASP A 337 -9.09 -2.67 -5.08
C ASP A 337 -9.16 -4.09 -5.66
N PHE A 338 -8.61 -5.07 -4.94
CA PHE A 338 -8.67 -6.49 -5.27
C PHE A 338 -9.01 -7.29 -4.02
N MET A 339 -9.92 -8.26 -4.16
CA MET A 339 -10.32 -9.11 -3.04
C MET A 339 -10.56 -10.53 -3.53
N ILE A 340 -9.93 -11.47 -2.85
CA ILE A 340 -10.07 -12.91 -3.11
C ILE A 340 -10.49 -13.64 -1.85
N ALA A 341 -11.25 -14.72 -2.02
CA ALA A 341 -11.49 -15.70 -0.97
C ALA A 341 -10.61 -16.94 -1.20
N ALA A 342 -9.93 -17.39 -0.16
CA ALA A 342 -9.30 -18.69 -0.12
C ALA A 342 -10.22 -19.65 0.63
N ILE A 343 -10.60 -20.73 -0.01
CA ILE A 343 -11.58 -21.72 0.45
C ILE A 343 -10.91 -23.09 0.55
N SER A 344 -11.14 -23.77 1.65
CA SER A 344 -10.70 -25.14 1.87
C SER A 344 -11.86 -25.95 2.41
N ASN A 345 -11.99 -27.19 1.94
CA ASN A 345 -12.84 -28.23 2.49
C ASN A 345 -12.04 -29.53 2.55
N ASP A 346 -12.62 -30.59 3.10
CA ASP A 346 -11.92 -31.88 3.28
C ASP A 346 -11.43 -32.44 1.94
N ASP A 347 -12.20 -32.33 0.86
CA ASP A 347 -11.82 -32.83 -0.45
C ASP A 347 -10.63 -32.05 -1.04
N LEU A 348 -10.61 -30.73 -0.87
CA LEU A 348 -9.50 -29.87 -1.31
C LEU A 348 -8.25 -30.11 -0.44
N ALA A 349 -8.45 -30.22 0.87
CA ALA A 349 -7.36 -30.49 1.81
C ALA A 349 -6.68 -31.82 1.52
N ASN A 350 -7.45 -32.91 1.26
CA ASN A 350 -6.93 -34.21 0.88
C ASN A 350 -6.13 -34.20 -0.44
N LYS A 351 -6.42 -33.25 -1.32
CA LYS A 351 -5.71 -33.05 -2.60
C LYS A 351 -4.56 -32.03 -2.49
N ASN A 352 -4.30 -31.49 -1.31
CA ASN A 352 -3.37 -30.38 -1.12
C ASN A 352 -3.69 -29.18 -2.04
N GLN A 353 -4.94 -28.76 -2.07
CA GLN A 353 -5.43 -27.68 -2.90
C GLN A 353 -6.17 -26.61 -2.09
N LEU A 354 -6.17 -25.40 -2.61
CA LEU A 354 -7.03 -24.30 -2.18
C LEU A 354 -7.84 -23.83 -3.37
N MET A 355 -9.13 -23.57 -3.16
CA MET A 355 -9.94 -22.88 -4.14
C MET A 355 -9.86 -21.39 -3.91
N ILE A 356 -9.52 -20.65 -4.93
CA ILE A 356 -9.50 -19.18 -4.93
C ILE A 356 -10.72 -18.69 -5.69
N LYS A 357 -11.49 -17.79 -5.04
CA LYS A 357 -12.64 -17.10 -5.65
C LYS A 357 -12.36 -15.61 -5.71
N GLN A 358 -12.49 -15.01 -6.89
CA GLN A 358 -12.46 -13.55 -7.01
C GLN A 358 -13.75 -12.97 -6.44
N LEU A 359 -13.64 -12.09 -5.45
CA LEU A 359 -14.75 -11.36 -4.86
C LEU A 359 -14.86 -9.96 -5.42
N LYS A 360 -13.71 -9.33 -5.70
CA LYS A 360 -13.61 -8.01 -6.32
C LYS A 360 -12.31 -7.89 -7.10
N ASN A 361 -12.40 -7.30 -8.28
CA ASN A 361 -11.23 -7.05 -9.10
C ASN A 361 -11.41 -5.75 -9.91
N ARG A 362 -10.63 -4.72 -9.60
CA ARG A 362 -10.60 -3.45 -10.35
C ARG A 362 -9.63 -3.49 -11.53
N TYR A 363 -8.83 -4.56 -11.66
CA TYR A 363 -7.78 -4.67 -12.67
C TYR A 363 -8.27 -5.39 -13.92
N ASN A 364 -9.28 -6.26 -13.75
CA ASN A 364 -9.84 -7.08 -14.80
C ASN A 364 -11.31 -7.43 -14.47
N ASP A 365 -11.98 -8.07 -15.42
CA ASP A 365 -13.33 -8.62 -15.21
C ASP A 365 -13.28 -9.74 -14.15
N PRO A 366 -13.95 -9.58 -12.99
CA PRO A 366 -13.95 -10.56 -11.92
C PRO A 366 -14.70 -11.85 -12.28
N GLU A 367 -15.57 -11.83 -13.28
CA GLU A 367 -16.29 -13.01 -13.74
C GLU A 367 -15.39 -13.94 -14.59
N ARG A 368 -14.31 -13.38 -15.18
CA ARG A 368 -13.35 -14.17 -15.91
C ARG A 368 -12.42 -14.91 -14.95
N ASN A 369 -12.44 -16.23 -14.96
CA ASN A 369 -11.73 -17.08 -13.99
C ASN A 369 -12.17 -16.77 -12.54
N LYS A 370 -13.48 -16.64 -12.33
CA LYS A 370 -14.06 -16.28 -11.02
C LYS A 370 -13.61 -17.22 -9.91
N LYS A 371 -13.51 -18.53 -10.21
CA LYS A 371 -13.03 -19.58 -9.30
C LYS A 371 -11.95 -20.39 -10.00
N PHE A 372 -10.89 -20.72 -9.26
CA PHE A 372 -9.83 -21.62 -9.73
C PHE A 372 -9.14 -22.29 -8.55
N CYS A 373 -8.47 -23.41 -8.77
CA CYS A 373 -7.71 -24.10 -7.74
C CYS A 373 -6.22 -23.85 -7.91
N ILE A 374 -5.52 -23.74 -6.76
CA ILE A 374 -4.07 -23.72 -6.67
C ILE A 374 -3.60 -24.86 -5.77
N GLY A 375 -2.40 -25.36 -5.98
CA GLY A 375 -1.76 -26.30 -5.08
C GLY A 375 -1.23 -25.59 -3.82
N VAL A 376 -1.23 -26.30 -2.70
CA VAL A 376 -0.68 -25.79 -1.44
C VAL A 376 0.18 -26.87 -0.78
N ASP A 377 1.41 -26.51 -0.45
CA ASP A 377 2.27 -27.31 0.42
C ASP A 377 2.44 -26.57 1.74
N ARG A 378 1.75 -27.07 2.77
CA ARG A 378 1.73 -26.42 4.08
C ARG A 378 3.04 -26.60 4.83
N SER A 379 3.74 -27.71 4.61
CA SER A 379 5.02 -27.98 5.25
C SER A 379 6.11 -27.04 4.77
N TYR A 380 6.08 -26.68 3.50
CA TYR A 380 7.02 -25.75 2.87
C TYR A 380 6.47 -24.33 2.73
N MET A 381 5.30 -24.04 3.31
CA MET A 381 4.65 -22.73 3.23
C MET A 381 4.56 -22.22 1.78
N ARG A 382 4.25 -23.11 0.82
CA ARG A 382 4.31 -22.85 -0.61
C ARG A 382 2.96 -23.01 -1.29
N LEU A 383 2.74 -22.16 -2.28
CA LEU A 383 1.67 -22.27 -3.27
C LEU A 383 2.30 -22.60 -4.62
N PHE A 384 1.55 -23.28 -5.50
CA PHE A 384 2.01 -23.59 -6.85
C PHE A 384 0.83 -23.75 -7.82
N ASP A 385 1.09 -23.47 -9.09
CA ASP A 385 0.09 -23.68 -10.13
C ASP A 385 -0.15 -25.18 -10.36
N LEU A 386 -1.40 -25.52 -10.63
CA LEU A 386 -1.78 -26.88 -11.00
C LEU A 386 -1.71 -27.02 -12.51
N GLU A 387 -1.17 -28.15 -13.05
CA GLU A 387 -1.07 -28.42 -14.48
C GLU A 387 -2.41 -28.34 -15.24
N ASN A 388 -3.54 -28.49 -14.53
CA ASN A 388 -4.90 -28.42 -15.09
C ASN A 388 -5.76 -27.36 -14.35
N ALA A 389 -5.21 -26.21 -13.98
CA ALA A 389 -5.94 -25.17 -13.24
C ALA A 389 -7.24 -24.72 -13.95
N THR A 390 -7.31 -24.84 -15.27
CA THR A 390 -8.49 -24.54 -16.09
C THR A 390 -9.50 -25.69 -16.18
N ALA A 391 -9.13 -26.93 -15.88
CA ALA A 391 -10.03 -28.09 -15.96
C ALA A 391 -10.95 -28.23 -14.72
N GLY A 392 -10.70 -27.47 -13.67
CA GLY A 392 -11.50 -27.47 -12.42
C GLY A 392 -12.62 -26.41 -12.39
N ILE A 393 -12.97 -25.80 -13.52
CA ILE A 393 -14.12 -24.88 -13.58
C ILE A 393 -15.39 -25.73 -13.45
N ILE A 394 -15.89 -25.84 -12.23
CA ILE A 394 -17.27 -26.28 -12.01
C ILE A 394 -18.13 -25.17 -12.60
N SER A 395 -18.68 -25.39 -13.79
CA SER A 395 -19.70 -24.51 -14.35
C SER A 395 -20.93 -24.64 -13.45
N ASP A 396 -21.27 -23.60 -12.69
CA ASP A 396 -22.55 -23.45 -12.00
C ASP A 396 -23.70 -23.19 -12.98
N SER A 397 -23.66 -23.75 -14.18
CA SER A 397 -24.81 -23.77 -15.06
C SER A 397 -25.72 -24.91 -14.59
N PRO A 398 -26.96 -24.65 -14.18
CA PRO A 398 -27.92 -25.70 -13.92
C PRO A 398 -28.05 -26.54 -15.20
N PRO A 399 -28.23 -27.87 -15.10
CA PRO A 399 -28.37 -28.71 -16.29
C PRO A 399 -29.52 -28.14 -17.11
N VAL A 400 -29.21 -27.75 -18.37
CA VAL A 400 -30.24 -27.43 -19.34
C VAL A 400 -30.99 -28.73 -19.56
N ALA A 401 -32.21 -28.80 -19.03
CA ALA A 401 -33.10 -29.89 -19.31
C ALA A 401 -33.29 -29.94 -20.84
N SER A 402 -32.81 -30.99 -21.43
CA SER A 402 -33.09 -31.35 -22.83
C SER A 402 -34.57 -31.67 -22.93
N GLY A 403 -35.38 -30.63 -23.09
CA GLY A 403 -36.77 -30.74 -23.47
C GLY A 403 -36.82 -30.67 -24.98
N ASP A 404 -36.82 -31.81 -25.62
CA ASP A 404 -37.40 -31.95 -26.95
C ASP A 404 -38.85 -31.49 -26.88
N ALA A 405 -39.12 -30.27 -27.31
CA ALA A 405 -40.45 -29.78 -27.57
C ALA A 405 -40.59 -29.59 -29.07
N ASP A 406 -41.21 -30.58 -29.71
CA ASP A 406 -41.83 -30.52 -30.99
C ASP A 406 -42.63 -29.23 -31.22
N TYR A 407 -42.09 -28.30 -31.99
CA TYR A 407 -42.83 -27.21 -32.60
C TYR A 407 -43.10 -27.54 -34.09
N ALA A 408 -43.75 -28.67 -34.32
CA ALA A 408 -44.44 -28.92 -35.58
C ALA A 408 -45.92 -29.07 -35.23
N ASN A 409 -46.66 -27.98 -35.36
CA ASN A 409 -48.10 -27.89 -35.64
C ASN A 409 -48.78 -26.71 -34.91
N LEU A 410 -48.70 -25.56 -35.53
CA LEU A 410 -49.79 -24.52 -35.37
C LEU A 410 -49.81 -23.71 -36.69
N LYS A 411 -50.49 -24.32 -37.67
CA LYS A 411 -51.21 -23.59 -38.72
C LYS A 411 -52.70 -23.64 -38.31
N HIS A 412 -53.23 -22.49 -37.97
CA HIS A 412 -54.52 -21.93 -38.41
C HIS A 412 -54.74 -20.61 -37.70
#